data_e8c6ffb4351d460e78f08ed8ebbffa23
#
_entry.id   e8c6ffb4351d460e78f08ed8ebbffa23
#
_cell.length_a   1.000
_cell.length_b   1.000
_cell.length_c   1.000
_cell.angle_alpha   90.00
_cell.angle_beta   90.00
_cell.angle_gamma   90.00
#
_symmetry.space_group_name_H-M   'P 1'
#
loop_
_entity.id
_entity.type
_entity.pdbx_description
1 polymer ?
#
loop_
_entity_poly.entity_id
_entity_poly.type
_entity_poly.pdbx_seq_one_letter_code
_entity_poly.pdbx_strand_id
1 'polypeptide(L)'
;LTPEYGPRVRFSKVFTSLPLAKDAPRRLGLHDYCQSCTRCADSCPPRALPFGDPEEGGDSPSTIRGVRKWSANCEKCFGFWAKLRSDCAICMRVCPFNRSYDRFADRLWRRLATGRWRALARWWAERWAAERRTASDWWKGAGDSNGGGG
;
A
#
# COMPACT_ATOMS: atom_id res chain seq x y z
N LEU A 1 -1.83 0.66 7.00
CA LEU A 1 -2.22 1.88 6.31
C LEU A 1 -2.94 2.81 7.26
N THR A 2 -2.52 4.06 7.35
CA THR A 2 -3.19 5.10 8.14
C THR A 2 -3.60 6.28 7.25
N PRO A 3 -4.61 7.07 7.65
CA PRO A 3 -5.02 8.24 6.86
C PRO A 3 -3.94 9.32 6.79
N GLU A 4 -3.08 9.42 7.82
CA GLU A 4 -2.05 10.46 7.95
C GLU A 4 -0.78 10.14 7.17
N TYR A 5 -0.33 8.89 7.25
CA TYR A 5 0.96 8.46 6.70
C TYR A 5 0.82 7.48 5.53
N GLY A 6 -0.40 7.10 5.20
CA GLY A 6 -0.65 6.10 4.17
C GLY A 6 0.03 4.76 4.47
N PRO A 7 0.74 4.17 3.51
CA PRO A 7 1.47 2.93 3.70
C PRO A 7 2.83 3.10 4.40
N ARG A 8 3.26 4.33 4.69
CA ARG A 8 4.57 4.66 5.28
C ARG A 8 4.55 4.51 6.79
N VAL A 9 4.12 3.37 7.28
CA VAL A 9 4.05 3.08 8.72
C VAL A 9 4.77 1.78 9.02
N ARG A 10 5.45 1.74 10.15
CA ARG A 10 6.01 0.53 10.75
C ARG A 10 5.39 0.34 12.11
N PHE A 11 5.07 -0.90 12.44
CA PHE A 11 4.51 -1.26 13.73
C PHE A 11 5.52 -2.08 14.49
N SER A 12 5.66 -1.78 15.78
CA SER A 12 6.40 -2.60 16.73
C SER A 12 5.46 -3.06 17.83
N LYS A 13 5.82 -4.15 18.49
CA LYS A 13 5.11 -4.68 19.66
C LYS A 13 6.02 -4.57 20.87
N VAL A 14 5.47 -4.04 21.95
CA VAL A 14 6.14 -3.97 23.25
C VAL A 14 5.30 -4.75 24.25
N PHE A 15 5.90 -5.74 24.87
CA PHE A 15 5.28 -6.48 25.95
C PHE A 15 5.58 -5.77 27.27
N THR A 16 4.55 -5.56 28.09
CA THR A 16 4.68 -4.86 29.36
C THR A 16 3.75 -5.48 30.39
N SER A 17 4.13 -5.42 31.66
CA SER A 17 3.27 -5.77 32.79
C SER A 17 2.44 -4.59 33.28
N LEU A 18 2.60 -3.40 32.71
CA LEU A 18 1.83 -2.23 33.08
C LEU A 18 0.36 -2.40 32.69
N PRO A 19 -0.61 -2.09 33.57
CA PRO A 19 -2.03 -2.13 33.27
C PRO A 19 -2.42 -0.95 32.39
N LEU A 20 -2.29 -1.12 31.07
CA LEU A 20 -2.65 -0.10 30.09
C LEU A 20 -4.15 -0.14 29.78
N ALA A 21 -4.77 1.01 29.64
CA ALA A 21 -6.13 1.13 29.14
C ALA A 21 -6.17 0.72 27.65
N LYS A 22 -7.18 -0.03 27.25
CA LYS A 22 -7.37 -0.45 25.87
C LYS A 22 -8.10 0.62 25.08
N ASP A 23 -7.54 1.01 23.95
CA ASP A 23 -8.24 1.86 22.98
C ASP A 23 -9.31 1.07 22.22
N ALA A 24 -10.42 1.73 21.93
CA ALA A 24 -11.45 1.14 21.08
C ALA A 24 -11.00 1.15 19.59
N PRO A 25 -11.37 0.11 18.82
CA PRO A 25 -11.10 0.09 17.38
C PRO A 25 -11.73 1.29 16.67
N ARG A 26 -10.96 2.00 15.87
CA ARG A 26 -11.43 3.16 15.10
C ARG A 26 -11.61 2.82 13.63
N ARG A 27 -12.78 3.08 13.08
CA ARG A 27 -13.04 2.97 11.65
C ARG A 27 -12.56 4.25 10.95
N LEU A 28 -11.53 4.11 10.10
CA LEU A 28 -10.88 5.24 9.45
C LEU A 28 -11.31 5.40 7.97
N GLY A 29 -12.31 4.65 7.49
CA GLY A 29 -12.78 4.70 6.11
C GLY A 29 -11.80 4.17 5.05
N LEU A 30 -10.60 3.74 5.45
CA LEU A 30 -9.58 3.22 4.55
C LEU A 30 -9.96 1.90 3.91
N HIS A 31 -10.61 1.01 4.68
CA HIS A 31 -11.08 -0.28 4.20
C HIS A 31 -12.00 -0.13 2.99
N ASP A 32 -12.99 0.74 3.10
CA ASP A 32 -13.99 0.98 2.06
C ASP A 32 -13.36 1.61 0.79
N TYR A 33 -12.34 2.43 0.95
CA TYR A 33 -11.59 2.96 -0.18
C TYR A 33 -10.77 1.86 -0.85
N CYS A 34 -10.03 1.06 -0.06
CA CYS A 34 -9.18 -0.02 -0.56
C CYS A 34 -9.96 -1.11 -1.28
N GLN A 35 -11.20 -1.41 -0.84
CA GLN A 35 -12.06 -2.40 -1.48
C GLN A 35 -12.34 -2.09 -2.95
N SER A 36 -12.40 -0.81 -3.31
CA SER A 36 -12.61 -0.36 -4.69
C SER A 36 -11.33 0.08 -5.41
N CYS A 37 -10.19 0.13 -4.71
CA CYS A 37 -8.90 0.59 -5.23
C CYS A 37 -7.91 -0.57 -5.31
N THR A 38 -7.63 -1.06 -6.50
CA THR A 38 -6.76 -2.23 -6.74
C THR A 38 -5.32 -1.88 -7.10
N ARG A 39 -4.94 -0.59 -7.07
CA ARG A 39 -3.67 -0.08 -7.62
C ARG A 39 -2.42 -0.79 -7.12
N CYS A 40 -2.37 -1.13 -5.83
CA CYS A 40 -1.23 -1.84 -5.26
C CYS A 40 -1.13 -3.28 -5.77
N ALA A 41 -2.25 -3.97 -6.00
CA ALA A 41 -2.30 -5.31 -6.56
C ALA A 41 -1.99 -5.29 -8.07
N ASP A 42 -2.57 -4.34 -8.82
CA ASP A 42 -2.32 -4.15 -10.27
C ASP A 42 -0.84 -3.91 -10.56
N SER A 43 -0.19 -3.10 -9.72
CA SER A 43 1.20 -2.71 -9.92
C SER A 43 2.21 -3.68 -9.29
N CYS A 44 1.77 -4.74 -8.63
CA CYS A 44 2.65 -5.69 -7.95
C CYS A 44 3.31 -6.65 -8.94
N PRO A 45 4.66 -6.58 -9.19
CA PRO A 45 5.30 -7.43 -10.18
C PRO A 45 5.18 -8.92 -9.88
N PRO A 46 5.42 -9.39 -8.64
CA PRO A 46 5.28 -10.81 -8.31
C PRO A 46 3.83 -11.24 -8.06
N ARG A 47 2.83 -10.37 -8.27
CA ARG A 47 1.43 -10.65 -7.97
C ARG A 47 1.22 -11.20 -6.55
N ALA A 48 1.88 -10.57 -5.59
CA ALA A 48 1.86 -10.97 -4.19
C ALA A 48 0.65 -10.39 -3.41
N LEU A 49 -0.05 -9.41 -3.97
CA LEU A 49 -1.21 -8.79 -3.34
C LEU A 49 -2.49 -9.32 -3.99
N PRO A 50 -3.49 -9.74 -3.19
CA PRO A 50 -4.74 -10.30 -3.70
C PRO A 50 -5.64 -9.22 -4.28
N PHE A 51 -6.52 -9.66 -5.19
CA PHE A 51 -7.67 -8.93 -5.67
C PHE A 51 -8.93 -9.40 -4.93
N GLY A 52 -10.00 -8.63 -5.06
CA GLY A 52 -11.29 -8.99 -4.49
C GLY A 52 -11.47 -8.55 -3.04
N ASP A 53 -12.32 -9.27 -2.34
CA ASP A 53 -12.68 -8.97 -0.97
C ASP A 53 -11.60 -9.45 0.04
N PRO A 54 -11.54 -8.84 1.23
CA PRO A 54 -10.65 -9.31 2.26
C PRO A 54 -11.11 -10.68 2.80
N GLU A 55 -10.18 -11.58 3.01
CA GLU A 55 -10.42 -12.96 3.46
C GLU A 55 -9.70 -13.26 4.77
N GLU A 56 -10.18 -14.28 5.48
CA GLU A 56 -9.46 -14.87 6.61
C GLU A 56 -8.44 -15.88 6.08
N GLY A 57 -7.17 -15.60 6.32
CA GLY A 57 -6.09 -16.45 5.82
C GLY A 57 -5.45 -15.87 4.55
N GLY A 58 -4.88 -16.72 3.74
CA GLY A 58 -4.21 -16.42 2.47
C GLY A 58 -3.35 -17.59 2.02
N ASP A 59 -2.85 -17.52 0.79
CA ASP A 59 -2.12 -18.60 0.12
C ASP A 59 -0.70 -18.84 0.67
N SER A 60 -0.26 -18.02 1.63
CA SER A 60 1.11 -18.05 2.14
C SER A 60 1.15 -18.63 3.55
N PRO A 61 2.10 -19.53 3.86
CA PRO A 61 2.32 -20.05 5.21
C PRO A 61 2.57 -18.97 6.26
N SER A 62 3.14 -17.84 5.84
CA SER A 62 3.40 -16.66 6.70
C SER A 62 2.17 -15.82 6.98
N THR A 63 1.00 -16.16 6.44
CA THR A 63 -0.22 -15.41 6.67
C THR A 63 -0.79 -15.66 8.06
N ILE A 64 -1.05 -14.59 8.79
CA ILE A 64 -1.76 -14.65 10.08
C ILE A 64 -3.22 -14.99 9.82
N ARG A 65 -3.70 -16.08 10.42
CA ARG A 65 -5.09 -16.55 10.36
C ARG A 65 -5.96 -15.88 11.41
N GLY A 66 -7.28 -15.99 11.29
CA GLY A 66 -8.25 -15.43 12.23
C GLY A 66 -8.44 -13.91 12.12
N VAL A 67 -7.90 -13.29 11.08
CA VAL A 67 -8.09 -11.86 10.80
C VAL A 67 -8.49 -11.68 9.35
N ARG A 68 -9.65 -11.08 9.13
CA ARG A 68 -10.13 -10.75 7.79
C ARG A 68 -9.39 -9.54 7.21
N LYS A 69 -8.58 -9.76 6.19
CA LYS A 69 -7.73 -8.73 5.56
C LYS A 69 -7.33 -9.14 4.14
N TRP A 70 -6.78 -8.21 3.38
CA TRP A 70 -6.02 -8.52 2.17
C TRP A 70 -4.62 -9.00 2.58
N SER A 71 -4.43 -10.30 2.56
CA SER A 71 -3.16 -10.92 2.96
C SER A 71 -2.19 -10.93 1.80
N ALA A 72 -1.04 -10.28 1.96
CA ALA A 72 0.02 -10.40 0.99
C ALA A 72 0.67 -11.79 1.06
N ASN A 73 0.97 -12.39 -0.10
CA ASN A 73 1.82 -13.57 -0.17
C ASN A 73 3.27 -13.16 0.05
N CYS A 74 3.75 -13.35 1.28
CA CYS A 74 5.07 -12.89 1.70
C CYS A 74 6.20 -13.60 0.96
N GLU A 75 6.04 -14.88 0.62
CA GLU A 75 7.02 -15.68 -0.11
C GLU A 75 7.23 -15.15 -1.53
N LYS A 76 6.14 -14.85 -2.25
CA LYS A 76 6.21 -14.23 -3.58
C LYS A 76 6.87 -12.86 -3.51
N CYS A 77 6.49 -12.04 -2.52
CA CYS A 77 7.03 -10.70 -2.33
C CYS A 77 8.53 -10.75 -2.03
N PHE A 78 8.93 -11.56 -1.06
CA PHE A 78 10.33 -11.70 -0.65
C PHE A 78 11.20 -12.35 -1.74
N GLY A 79 10.68 -13.36 -2.43
CA GLY A 79 11.37 -13.98 -3.57
C GLY A 79 11.67 -12.98 -4.70
N PHE A 80 10.79 -11.99 -4.90
CA PHE A 80 11.04 -10.90 -5.84
C PHE A 80 12.16 -9.97 -5.35
N TRP A 81 12.18 -9.60 -4.06
CA TRP A 81 13.27 -8.81 -3.47
C TRP A 81 14.64 -9.50 -3.61
N ALA A 82 14.66 -10.80 -3.33
CA ALA A 82 15.90 -11.60 -3.48
C ALA A 82 16.44 -11.58 -4.92
N LYS A 83 15.53 -11.66 -5.91
CA LYS A 83 15.92 -11.55 -7.33
C LYS A 83 16.42 -10.16 -7.70
N LEU A 84 15.82 -9.12 -7.16
CA LEU A 84 16.22 -7.73 -7.41
C LEU A 84 17.52 -7.36 -6.66
N ARG A 85 17.91 -8.10 -5.63
CA ARG A 85 18.95 -7.75 -4.67
C ARG A 85 18.72 -6.37 -4.02
N SER A 86 17.47 -5.96 -3.91
CA SER A 86 17.04 -4.66 -3.38
C SER A 86 15.60 -4.72 -2.90
N ASP A 87 15.19 -3.72 -2.11
CA ASP A 87 13.82 -3.55 -1.67
C ASP A 87 12.88 -3.20 -2.84
N CYS A 88 11.65 -3.68 -2.75
CA CYS A 88 10.57 -3.30 -3.65
C CYS A 88 9.49 -2.55 -2.86
N ALA A 89 9.26 -1.29 -3.14
CA ALA A 89 8.24 -0.47 -2.50
C ALA A 89 7.15 0.01 -3.49
N ILE A 90 6.95 -0.69 -4.60
CA ILE A 90 6.02 -0.30 -5.67
C ILE A 90 4.60 -0.15 -5.15
N CYS A 91 4.10 -1.11 -4.36
CA CYS A 91 2.76 -1.06 -3.76
C CYS A 91 2.57 0.16 -2.84
N MET A 92 3.62 0.57 -2.12
CA MET A 92 3.60 1.78 -1.30
C MET A 92 3.62 3.03 -2.18
N ARG A 93 4.43 3.04 -3.23
CA ARG A 93 4.58 4.19 -4.12
C ARG A 93 3.32 4.52 -4.90
N VAL A 94 2.62 3.52 -5.44
CA VAL A 94 1.40 3.73 -6.22
C VAL A 94 0.16 4.01 -5.37
N CYS A 95 0.26 3.82 -4.05
CA CYS A 95 -0.85 4.03 -3.13
C CYS A 95 -1.28 5.51 -3.12
N PRO A 96 -2.57 5.82 -3.36
CA PRO A 96 -3.07 7.19 -3.32
C PRO A 96 -2.89 7.88 -1.98
N PHE A 97 -2.82 7.11 -0.88
CA PHE A 97 -2.54 7.62 0.46
C PHE A 97 -1.05 7.89 0.72
N ASN A 98 -0.16 7.55 -0.20
CA ASN A 98 1.25 7.89 -0.09
C ASN A 98 1.49 9.35 -0.55
N ARG A 99 1.06 10.30 0.29
CA ARG A 99 1.16 11.74 0.05
C ARG A 99 1.71 12.46 1.27
N SER A 100 2.29 13.63 1.04
CA SER A 100 2.42 14.64 2.07
C SER A 100 1.10 15.40 2.16
N TYR A 101 0.55 15.57 3.36
CA TYR A 101 -0.70 16.31 3.57
C TYR A 101 -0.47 17.76 3.99
N ASP A 102 0.61 18.37 3.54
CA ASP A 102 0.95 19.75 3.81
C ASP A 102 0.06 20.72 3.04
N ARG A 103 -0.33 20.33 1.82
CA ARG A 103 -1.21 21.14 0.97
C ARG A 103 -2.67 20.96 1.35
N PHE A 104 -3.44 22.05 1.26
CA PHE A 104 -4.88 22.02 1.51
C PHE A 104 -5.61 20.99 0.62
N ALA A 105 -5.26 20.92 -0.65
CA ALA A 105 -5.84 19.99 -1.62
C ALA A 105 -5.66 18.52 -1.19
N ASP A 106 -4.49 18.14 -0.65
CA ASP A 106 -4.23 16.77 -0.18
C ASP A 106 -5.01 16.46 1.10
N ARG A 107 -5.18 17.43 2.00
CA ARG A 107 -6.03 17.31 3.19
C ARG A 107 -7.51 17.16 2.82
N LEU A 108 -7.97 17.94 1.84
CA LEU A 108 -9.33 17.83 1.33
C LEU A 108 -9.54 16.47 0.66
N TRP A 109 -8.61 16.05 -0.20
CA TRP A 109 -8.64 14.73 -0.83
C TRP A 109 -8.73 13.61 0.22
N ARG A 110 -7.95 13.67 1.30
CA ARG A 110 -8.01 12.69 2.39
C ARG A 110 -9.40 12.62 3.02
N ARG A 111 -10.01 13.77 3.31
CA ARG A 111 -11.38 13.82 3.86
C ARG A 111 -12.41 13.17 2.92
N LEU A 112 -12.30 13.43 1.62
CA LEU A 112 -13.17 12.81 0.62
C LEU A 112 -12.92 11.30 0.54
N ALA A 113 -11.66 10.87 0.56
CA ALA A 113 -11.26 9.47 0.43
C ALA A 113 -11.69 8.60 1.63
N THR A 114 -11.66 9.15 2.84
CA THR A 114 -12.07 8.45 4.06
C THR A 114 -13.55 8.63 4.40
N GLY A 115 -14.25 9.48 3.66
CA GLY A 115 -15.67 9.79 3.85
C GLY A 115 -16.59 9.13 2.82
N ARG A 116 -17.80 9.69 2.72
CA ARG A 116 -18.84 9.21 1.76
C ARG A 116 -18.52 9.53 0.29
N TRP A 117 -17.62 10.49 0.04
CA TRP A 117 -17.25 10.96 -1.29
C TRP A 117 -16.03 10.25 -1.88
N ARG A 118 -15.79 9.01 -1.46
CA ARG A 118 -14.61 8.21 -1.89
C ARG A 118 -14.53 7.98 -3.41
N ALA A 119 -15.67 7.90 -4.10
CA ALA A 119 -15.70 7.77 -5.55
C ALA A 119 -15.07 9.00 -6.24
N LEU A 120 -15.40 10.21 -5.76
CA LEU A 120 -14.81 11.45 -6.25
C LEU A 120 -13.31 11.52 -5.95
N ALA A 121 -12.91 11.12 -4.74
CA ALA A 121 -11.50 11.08 -4.38
C ALA A 121 -10.71 10.08 -5.23
N ARG A 122 -11.31 8.95 -5.62
CA ARG A 122 -10.70 7.97 -6.51
C ARG A 122 -10.55 8.53 -7.92
N TRP A 123 -11.60 9.08 -8.50
CA TRP A 123 -11.55 9.75 -9.79
C TRP A 123 -10.48 10.85 -9.84
N TRP A 124 -10.40 11.68 -8.78
CA TRP A 124 -9.35 12.69 -8.65
C TRP A 124 -7.96 12.06 -8.60
N ALA A 125 -7.77 11.00 -7.80
CA ALA A 125 -6.49 10.31 -7.71
C ALA A 125 -6.06 9.66 -9.02
N GLU A 126 -6.99 9.14 -9.82
CA GLU A 126 -6.73 8.56 -11.13
C GLU A 126 -6.21 9.61 -12.12
N ARG A 127 -6.81 10.78 -12.16
CA ARG A 127 -6.37 11.87 -13.05
C ARG A 127 -4.99 12.42 -12.65
N TRP A 128 -4.70 12.47 -11.37
CA TRP A 128 -3.38 12.94 -10.91
C TRP A 128 -2.29 11.87 -10.96
N ALA A 129 -2.68 10.63 -11.07
CA ALA A 129 -1.73 9.53 -11.20
C ALA A 129 -1.24 9.28 -12.62
N ALA A 130 -1.83 9.93 -13.62
CA ALA A 130 -1.40 9.81 -15.00
C ALA A 130 0.06 10.22 -15.24
N GLU A 131 0.63 11.01 -14.33
CA GLU A 131 2.05 11.43 -14.39
C GLU A 131 3.01 10.47 -13.64
N ARG A 132 2.50 9.48 -12.94
CA ARG A 132 3.35 8.54 -12.20
C ARG A 132 3.74 7.39 -13.12
N ARG A 133 5.04 7.26 -13.37
CA ARG A 133 5.61 6.14 -14.14
C ARG A 133 5.05 4.81 -13.63
N THR A 134 4.68 3.94 -14.54
CA THR A 134 4.26 2.57 -14.23
C THR A 134 5.44 1.81 -13.59
N ALA A 135 5.14 0.73 -12.88
CA ALA A 135 6.19 -0.10 -12.29
C ALA A 135 7.19 -0.62 -13.34
N SER A 136 6.70 -0.93 -14.56
CA SER A 136 7.53 -1.37 -15.67
C SER A 136 8.52 -0.30 -16.16
N ASP A 137 8.11 0.97 -16.12
CA ASP A 137 8.97 2.07 -16.60
C ASP A 137 10.01 2.49 -15.57
N TRP A 138 9.72 2.25 -14.31
CA TRP A 138 10.65 2.53 -13.22
C TRP A 138 11.92 1.68 -13.29
N TRP A 139 11.78 0.41 -13.64
CA TRP A 139 12.92 -0.52 -13.72
C TRP A 139 13.67 -0.45 -15.04
N LYS A 140 13.04 -0.04 -16.12
CA LYS A 140 13.67 0.15 -17.43
C LYS A 140 14.72 1.26 -17.42
N GLY A 141 14.52 2.31 -16.62
CA GLY A 141 15.48 3.42 -16.51
C GLY A 141 16.68 3.14 -15.60
N ALA A 142 16.68 2.08 -14.82
CA ALA A 142 17.79 1.72 -13.93
C ALA A 142 18.82 0.77 -14.58
N GLY A 143 18.45 0.15 -15.72
CA GLY A 143 19.32 -0.79 -16.45
C GLY A 143 20.27 -0.15 -17.45
N ASP A 144 19.95 1.04 -17.93
CA ASP A 144 20.70 1.68 -19.03
C ASP A 144 21.86 2.58 -18.58
N SER A 145 22.07 2.75 -17.28
CA SER A 145 23.16 3.58 -16.76
C SER A 145 24.48 2.84 -16.50
N ASN A 146 24.57 1.53 -16.76
CA ASN A 146 25.79 0.73 -16.56
C ASN A 146 26.47 0.23 -17.86
N GLY A 147 26.19 0.88 -18.97
CA GLY A 147 26.82 0.57 -20.25
C GLY A 147 27.68 1.72 -20.75
N GLY A 148 28.76 2.05 -20.04
CA GLY A 148 29.68 3.08 -20.55
C GLY A 148 30.81 3.41 -19.59
N GLY A 149 31.87 2.60 -19.64
CA GLY A 149 33.11 2.89 -18.96
C GLY A 149 34.09 1.73 -19.10
N GLY A 150 34.88 1.80 -20.18
CA GLY A 150 35.95 0.86 -20.53
C GLY A 150 37.13 0.86 -19.59
#